data_a64d8f2bf1c9a1b3f250cb7b6a5f1cb7
#
_entry.id   a64d8f2bf1c9a1b3f250cb7b6a5f1cb7
#
_cell.length_a   1.000
_cell.length_b   1.000
_cell.length_c   1.000
_cell.angle_alpha   90.00
_cell.angle_beta   90.00
_cell.angle_gamma   90.00
#
_symmetry.space_group_name_H-M   'P 1'
#
loop_
_entity.id
_entity.type
_entity.pdbx_description
1 polymer ?
#
loop_
_entity_poly.entity_id
_entity_poly.type
_entity_poly.pdbx_seq_one_letter_code
_entity_poly.pdbx_strand_id
1 'polypeptide(L)'
;MYRVIFTQRALKDWKNLDKEIQDRIAMKLKEFAKKPFRYARKLIHPKIGTYRFRIGDYRVIFDIDDDNIVILRIGHRKSIYKG
;
A
#
# COMPACT_ATOMS: atom_id res chain seq x y z
N MET A 1 9.84 13.43 5.81
CA MET A 1 9.54 12.01 5.56
C MET A 1 8.10 11.70 5.97
N TYR A 2 7.39 10.97 5.15
CA TYR A 2 6.02 10.55 5.46
C TYR A 2 6.02 9.41 6.46
N ARG A 3 4.97 9.34 7.28
CA ARG A 3 4.75 8.23 8.19
C ARG A 3 3.85 7.21 7.50
N VAL A 4 4.14 5.93 7.69
CA VAL A 4 3.30 4.85 7.17
C VAL A 4 2.40 4.36 8.30
N ILE A 5 1.09 4.45 8.08
CA ILE A 5 0.07 4.07 9.06
C ILE A 5 -0.79 2.98 8.45
N PHE A 6 -0.96 1.86 9.15
CA PHE A 6 -1.81 0.77 8.71
C PHE A 6 -3.19 0.90 9.35
N THR A 7 -4.24 0.84 8.52
CA THR A 7 -5.59 0.64 9.03
C THR A 7 -5.72 -0.78 9.55
N GLN A 8 -6.80 -1.07 10.29
CA GLN A 8 -7.05 -2.44 10.77
C GLN A 8 -7.17 -3.42 9.61
N ARG A 9 -7.83 -3.03 8.53
CA ARG A 9 -7.97 -3.87 7.35
C ARG A 9 -6.61 -4.15 6.69
N ALA A 10 -5.78 -3.13 6.55
CA ALA A 10 -4.44 -3.31 5.99
C ALA A 10 -3.58 -4.22 6.86
N LEU A 11 -3.70 -4.08 8.18
CA LEU A 11 -2.97 -4.93 9.10
C LEU A 11 -3.41 -6.39 8.98
N LYS A 12 -4.69 -6.63 8.79
CA LYS A 12 -5.23 -7.96 8.55
C LYS A 12 -4.67 -8.54 7.24
N ASP A 13 -4.66 -7.75 6.17
CA ASP A 13 -4.06 -8.16 4.91
C ASP A 13 -2.58 -8.52 5.11
N TRP A 14 -1.86 -7.68 5.84
CA TRP A 14 -0.43 -7.86 6.12
C TRP A 14 -0.16 -9.19 6.83
N LYS A 15 -0.96 -9.51 7.84
CA LYS A 15 -0.78 -10.75 8.62
C LYS A 15 -0.98 -12.01 7.78
N ASN A 16 -1.72 -11.91 6.68
CA ASN A 16 -1.97 -13.04 5.79
C ASN A 16 -0.91 -13.21 4.70
N LEU A 17 0.08 -12.31 4.65
CA LEU A 17 1.17 -12.40 3.67
C LEU A 17 2.28 -13.30 4.19
N ASP A 18 2.95 -14.00 3.28
CA ASP A 18 4.16 -14.73 3.61
C ASP A 18 5.25 -13.76 4.09
N LYS A 19 6.11 -14.23 4.99
CA LYS A 19 7.15 -13.38 5.56
C LYS A 19 8.05 -12.76 4.50
N GLU A 20 8.41 -13.50 3.47
CA GLU A 20 9.23 -13.00 2.37
C GLU A 20 8.57 -11.80 1.68
N ILE A 21 7.26 -11.89 1.47
CA ILE A 21 6.49 -10.80 0.86
C ILE A 21 6.39 -9.62 1.81
N GLN A 22 6.16 -9.88 3.10
CA GLN A 22 6.14 -8.82 4.11
C GLN A 22 7.45 -8.05 4.13
N ASP A 23 8.58 -8.75 4.11
CA ASP A 23 9.90 -8.13 4.14
C ASP A 23 10.13 -7.25 2.92
N ARG A 24 9.73 -7.74 1.74
CA ARG A 24 9.85 -6.98 0.50
C ARG A 24 9.01 -5.70 0.53
N ILE A 25 7.76 -5.83 0.94
CA ILE A 25 6.84 -4.69 1.02
C ILE A 25 7.34 -3.67 2.04
N ALA A 26 7.77 -4.13 3.22
CA ALA A 26 8.28 -3.25 4.26
C ALA A 26 9.49 -2.44 3.77
N MET A 27 10.42 -3.09 3.07
CA MET A 27 11.60 -2.45 2.53
C MET A 27 11.22 -1.37 1.50
N LYS A 28 10.29 -1.69 0.60
CA LYS A 28 9.83 -0.74 -0.41
C LYS A 28 9.04 0.41 0.19
N LEU A 29 8.22 0.16 1.20
CA LEU A 29 7.48 1.23 1.86
C LEU A 29 8.41 2.23 2.54
N LYS A 30 9.51 1.77 3.14
CA LYS A 30 10.52 2.67 3.70
C LYS A 30 11.10 3.58 2.63
N GLU A 31 11.42 3.03 1.47
CA GLU A 31 11.94 3.78 0.35
C GLU A 31 10.91 4.78 -0.17
N PHE A 32 9.68 4.32 -0.39
CA PHE A 32 8.63 5.15 -0.98
C PHE A 32 8.16 6.26 -0.03
N ALA A 33 8.26 6.05 1.26
CA ALA A 33 7.86 7.05 2.26
C ALA A 33 8.69 8.33 2.20
N LYS A 34 9.86 8.28 1.60
CA LYS A 34 10.71 9.46 1.41
C LYS A 34 10.13 10.39 0.35
N LYS A 35 9.58 9.84 -0.73
CA LYS A 35 8.99 10.59 -1.85
C LYS A 35 7.84 9.78 -2.45
N PRO A 36 6.70 9.71 -1.76
CA PRO A 36 5.62 8.80 -2.18
C PRO A 36 5.04 9.11 -3.55
N PHE A 37 4.95 10.39 -3.93
CA PHE A 37 4.36 10.75 -5.22
C PHE A 37 5.24 10.37 -6.41
N ARG A 38 6.49 10.04 -6.18
CA ARG A 38 7.38 9.54 -7.22
C ARG A 38 6.99 8.13 -7.67
N TYR A 39 6.44 7.34 -6.75
CA TYR A 39 6.13 5.92 -6.96
C TYR A 39 4.63 5.64 -7.03
N ALA A 40 3.82 6.56 -6.53
CA ALA A 40 2.38 6.39 -6.46
C ALA A 40 1.71 6.62 -7.81
N ARG A 41 0.63 5.89 -8.05
CA ARG A 41 -0.27 6.13 -9.17
C ARG A 41 -1.67 6.33 -8.62
N LYS A 42 -2.43 7.26 -9.21
CA LYS A 42 -3.82 7.42 -8.85
C LYS A 42 -4.65 6.26 -9.38
N LEU A 43 -5.61 5.82 -8.57
CA LEU A 43 -6.56 4.80 -9.00
C LEU A 43 -7.59 5.43 -9.93
N ILE A 44 -7.96 4.70 -10.99
CA ILE A 44 -8.96 5.16 -11.95
C ILE A 44 -10.35 5.19 -11.29
N HIS A 45 -10.64 4.18 -10.46
CA HIS A 45 -11.90 4.09 -9.71
C HIS A 45 -11.57 4.04 -8.21
N PRO A 46 -11.55 5.20 -7.53
CA PRO A 46 -11.02 5.30 -6.17
C PRO A 46 -12.01 4.86 -5.09
N LYS A 47 -12.74 3.76 -5.29
CA LYS A 47 -13.65 3.25 -4.25
C LYS A 47 -12.93 2.67 -3.05
N ILE A 48 -11.71 2.16 -3.25
CA ILE A 48 -10.94 1.51 -2.19
C ILE A 48 -9.77 2.35 -1.70
N GLY A 49 -9.51 3.48 -2.35
CA GLY A 49 -8.44 4.40 -1.99
C GLY A 49 -8.08 5.29 -3.15
N THR A 50 -7.22 6.27 -2.90
CA THR A 50 -6.85 7.28 -3.89
C THR A 50 -5.63 6.87 -4.71
N TYR A 51 -4.66 6.21 -4.09
CA TYR A 51 -3.36 5.90 -4.70
C TYR A 51 -2.99 4.45 -4.51
N ARG A 52 -2.05 4.00 -5.34
CA ARG A 52 -1.44 2.69 -5.15
C ARG A 52 0.07 2.75 -5.33
N PHE A 53 0.78 1.87 -4.62
CA PHE A 53 2.14 1.49 -4.95
C PHE A 53 2.12 0.11 -5.61
N ARG A 54 2.98 -0.06 -6.59
CA ARG A 54 3.22 -1.36 -7.23
C ARG A 54 4.51 -1.93 -6.66
N ILE A 55 4.43 -3.09 -6.03
CA ILE A 55 5.58 -3.80 -5.46
C ILE A 55 5.53 -5.24 -5.99
N GLY A 56 6.20 -5.48 -7.11
CA GLY A 56 6.11 -6.78 -7.80
C GLY A 56 4.68 -7.08 -8.21
N ASP A 57 4.18 -8.24 -7.81
CA ASP A 57 2.80 -8.64 -8.08
C ASP A 57 1.82 -8.14 -7.03
N TYR A 58 2.29 -7.37 -6.07
CA TYR A 58 1.45 -6.86 -4.98
C TYR A 58 1.14 -5.39 -5.19
N ARG A 59 0.01 -4.99 -4.62
CA ARG A 59 -0.44 -3.61 -4.65
C ARG A 59 -0.73 -3.15 -3.23
N VAL A 60 -0.30 -1.94 -2.92
CA VAL A 60 -0.59 -1.29 -1.65
C VAL A 60 -1.48 -0.10 -1.97
N ILE A 61 -2.71 -0.15 -1.49
CA ILE A 61 -3.70 0.90 -1.71
C ILE A 61 -3.67 1.83 -0.51
N PHE A 62 -3.57 3.12 -0.76
CA PHE A 62 -3.41 4.09 0.32
C PHE A 62 -3.99 5.45 -0.04
N ASP A 63 -4.19 6.25 1.01
CA ASP A 63 -4.49 7.67 0.91
C ASP A 63 -3.36 8.46 1.55
N ILE A 64 -3.27 9.73 1.19
CA ILE A 64 -2.37 10.67 1.83
C ILE A 64 -3.20 11.59 2.72
N ASP A 65 -2.81 11.68 3.98
CA ASP A 65 -3.41 12.59 4.96
C ASP A 65 -2.26 13.35 5.63
N ASP A 66 -2.07 14.61 5.24
CA ASP A 66 -0.91 15.42 5.62
C ASP A 66 0.39 14.69 5.30
N ASP A 67 1.18 14.36 6.31
CA ASP A 67 2.43 13.63 6.17
C ASP A 67 2.26 12.13 6.38
N ASN A 68 1.04 11.63 6.33
CA ASN A 68 0.74 10.23 6.58
C ASN A 68 0.36 9.52 5.29
N ILE A 69 0.98 8.36 5.08
CA ILE A 69 0.57 7.40 4.07
C ILE A 69 -0.32 6.39 4.81
N VAL A 70 -1.62 6.52 4.60
CA VAL A 70 -2.61 5.69 5.29
C VAL A 70 -2.90 4.46 4.42
N ILE A 71 -2.36 3.31 4.82
CA ILE A 71 -2.49 2.07 4.07
C ILE A 71 -3.89 1.48 4.32
N LEU A 72 -4.66 1.33 3.24
CA LEU A 72 -6.04 0.85 3.30
C LEU A 72 -6.13 -0.64 2.98
N ARG A 73 -5.39 -1.11 2.00
CA ARG A 73 -5.40 -2.51 1.57
C ARG A 73 -4.04 -2.92 1.05
N ILE A 74 -3.70 -4.21 1.22
CA ILE A 74 -2.52 -4.82 0.63
C ILE A 74 -2.94 -6.17 0.05
N GLY A 75 -2.57 -6.44 -1.19
CA GLY A 75 -2.92 -7.71 -1.78
C GLY A 75 -2.29 -7.94 -3.15
N HIS A 76 -2.49 -9.15 -3.65
CA HIS A 76 -2.01 -9.54 -4.96
C HIS A 76 -2.82 -8.81 -6.04
N ARG A 77 -2.14 -8.41 -7.13
CA ARG A 77 -2.75 -7.67 -8.24
C ARG A 77 -3.98 -8.36 -8.84
N LYS A 78 -4.05 -9.70 -8.75
CA LYS A 78 -5.16 -10.47 -9.31
C LYS A 78 -6.42 -10.42 -8.47
N SER A 79 -6.31 -10.08 -7.19
CA SER A 79 -7.42 -10.16 -6.26
C SER A 79 -7.79 -8.85 -5.56
N ILE A 80 -6.85 -7.92 -5.45
CA ILE A 80 -7.04 -6.72 -4.62
C ILE A 80 -8.18 -5.81 -5.12
N TYR A 81 -8.43 -5.79 -6.42
CA TYR A 81 -9.48 -4.96 -7.01
C TYR A 81 -10.82 -5.68 -7.13
N LYS A 82 -10.88 -6.93 -6.72
CA LYS A 82 -12.10 -7.73 -6.75
C LYS A 82 -12.80 -7.65 -5.40
N GLY A 83 -13.74 -6.79 -5.27
CA GLY A 83 -14.60 -6.74 -4.12
C GLY A 83 -14.00 -6.51 -2.78
#